data_9779ed408eb13695ed2bdd5d20a490ee
#
_entry.id   9779ed408eb13695ed2bdd5d20a490ee
#
_cell.length_a   1.000
_cell.length_b   1.000
_cell.length_c   1.000
_cell.angle_alpha   90.00
_cell.angle_beta   90.00
_cell.angle_gamma   90.00
#
_symmetry.space_group_name_H-M   'P 1'
#
loop_
_entity.id
_entity.type
_entity.pdbx_description
1 polymer ?
#
loop_
_entity_poly.entity_id
_entity_poly.type
_entity_poly.pdbx_seq_one_letter_code
_entity_poly.pdbx_strand_id
1 'polypeptide(L)'
;MKKLIPLAVVAAVSLGQAAAVQAANVTAAIGQTGESTMTYRLGVQFDFGSSWFQSSVGRLTGYWDAGYTYWEGDETSATHSLSLTPVFVYEFAGDSVKPYLEAGIGVAAFESTEIEGKKLGSSFQFEDRLGAGLRFAGGHEVGIRAIHYSNAGLKNPNDGIESYAVHYRMAF
;
A
#
# COMPACT_ATOMS: atom_id res chain seq x y z
N MET A 1 12.18 31.91 -4.29
CA MET A 1 11.24 30.79 -4.05
C MET A 1 11.93 29.81 -3.10
N LYS A 2 11.56 29.81 -1.83
CA LYS A 2 12.33 29.15 -0.74
C LYS A 2 11.77 27.72 -0.51
N LYS A 3 12.71 26.79 -0.47
CA LYS A 3 12.55 25.34 -0.31
C LYS A 3 11.82 24.98 1.00
N LEU A 4 10.58 24.46 0.91
CA LEU A 4 9.77 23.98 2.04
C LEU A 4 9.74 22.45 2.18
N ILE A 5 10.65 21.73 1.50
CA ILE A 5 10.69 20.27 1.46
C ILE A 5 11.30 19.56 2.69
N PRO A 6 12.15 20.17 3.56
CA PRO A 6 12.74 19.40 4.65
C PRO A 6 11.86 19.20 5.89
N LEU A 7 10.72 19.89 6.03
CA LEU A 7 9.95 19.81 7.28
C LEU A 7 9.01 18.59 7.36
N ALA A 8 8.49 18.14 6.23
CA ALA A 8 7.59 16.99 6.18
C ALA A 8 8.30 15.64 6.40
N VAL A 9 9.56 15.53 5.96
CA VAL A 9 10.38 14.32 6.16
C VAL A 9 10.82 14.18 7.60
N VAL A 10 11.09 15.28 8.30
CA VAL A 10 11.50 15.27 9.72
C VAL A 10 10.32 14.94 10.64
N ALA A 11 9.11 15.34 10.30
CA ALA A 11 7.91 14.99 11.09
C ALA A 11 7.56 13.50 10.99
N ALA A 12 7.81 12.85 9.85
CA ALA A 12 7.59 11.41 9.69
C ALA A 12 8.59 10.56 10.48
N VAL A 13 9.83 11.05 10.65
CA VAL A 13 10.88 10.34 11.40
C VAL A 13 10.69 10.48 12.91
N SER A 14 10.13 11.59 13.40
CA SER A 14 9.93 11.82 14.83
C SER A 14 8.72 11.06 15.43
N LEU A 15 7.76 10.64 14.63
CA LEU A 15 6.66 9.78 15.06
C LEU A 15 7.07 8.29 15.18
N GLY A 16 8.22 7.90 14.65
CA GLY A 16 8.74 6.53 14.69
C GLY A 16 9.50 6.14 15.96
N GLN A 17 9.77 7.05 16.88
CA GLN A 17 10.64 6.79 18.04
C GLN A 17 9.95 6.11 19.25
N ALA A 18 8.64 5.86 19.20
CA ALA A 18 7.90 5.25 20.29
C ALA A 18 7.31 3.85 19.97
N ALA A 19 7.60 3.30 18.80
CA ALA A 19 7.22 1.93 18.47
C ALA A 19 8.31 0.98 18.99
N ALA A 20 7.99 0.16 19.99
CA ALA A 20 8.75 -1.08 20.23
C ALA A 20 9.00 -1.72 18.86
N VAL A 21 10.22 -2.23 18.63
CA VAL A 21 10.58 -2.95 17.40
C VAL A 21 9.60 -4.12 17.27
N GLN A 22 8.47 -3.89 16.63
CA GLN A 22 7.56 -4.96 16.25
C GLN A 22 8.18 -5.67 15.05
N ALA A 23 8.04 -6.98 15.02
CA ALA A 23 8.51 -7.77 13.90
C ALA A 23 7.98 -7.17 12.59
N ALA A 24 8.89 -6.83 11.71
CA ALA A 24 8.52 -6.33 10.40
C ALA A 24 8.06 -7.50 9.54
N ASN A 25 6.96 -7.33 8.82
CA ASN A 25 6.49 -8.32 7.86
C ASN A 25 6.93 -7.87 6.46
N VAL A 26 7.32 -8.81 5.61
CA VAL A 26 7.65 -8.53 4.22
C VAL A 26 6.51 -8.98 3.31
N THR A 27 6.20 -8.18 2.30
CA THR A 27 5.19 -8.50 1.30
C THR A 27 5.78 -8.46 -0.09
N ALA A 28 5.30 -9.33 -0.95
CA ALA A 28 5.53 -9.28 -2.38
C ALA A 28 4.19 -9.36 -3.11
N ALA A 29 4.04 -8.62 -4.18
CA ALA A 29 2.85 -8.66 -5.01
C ALA A 29 3.21 -8.60 -6.50
N ILE A 30 2.40 -9.26 -7.29
CA ILE A 30 2.39 -9.15 -8.74
C ILE A 30 0.99 -8.74 -9.17
N GLY A 31 0.91 -7.74 -10.03
CA GLY A 31 -0.35 -7.17 -10.44
C GLY A 31 -0.32 -6.68 -11.88
N GLN A 32 -1.44 -6.11 -12.27
CA GLN A 32 -1.66 -5.53 -13.57
C GLN A 32 -2.44 -4.22 -13.42
N THR A 33 -2.10 -3.24 -14.25
CA THR A 33 -2.87 -1.99 -14.35
C THR A 33 -4.16 -2.19 -15.15
N GLY A 34 -5.05 -1.20 -15.13
CA GLY A 34 -6.20 -1.15 -16.03
C GLY A 34 -5.83 -1.15 -17.51
N GLU A 35 -4.62 -0.71 -17.85
CA GLU A 35 -4.01 -0.68 -19.19
C GLU A 35 -3.25 -1.98 -19.55
N SER A 36 -3.41 -3.03 -18.73
CA SER A 36 -2.78 -4.36 -18.92
C SER A 36 -1.27 -4.40 -18.72
N THR A 37 -0.66 -3.39 -18.14
CA THR A 37 0.77 -3.35 -17.82
C THR A 37 1.05 -4.01 -16.48
N MET A 38 2.12 -4.79 -16.40
CA MET A 38 2.48 -5.51 -15.18
C MET A 38 3.06 -4.60 -14.10
N THR A 39 2.74 -4.92 -12.85
CA THR A 39 3.29 -4.25 -11.67
C THR A 39 3.89 -5.28 -10.72
N TYR A 40 5.05 -4.94 -10.14
CA TYR A 40 5.74 -5.76 -9.15
C TYR A 40 5.99 -4.91 -7.92
N ARG A 41 5.46 -5.34 -6.78
CA ARG A 41 5.57 -4.59 -5.52
C ARG A 41 6.29 -5.39 -4.46
N LEU A 42 7.21 -4.74 -3.77
CA LEU A 42 7.79 -5.19 -2.51
C LEU A 42 7.37 -4.22 -1.41
N GLY A 43 7.08 -4.74 -0.22
CA GLY A 43 6.66 -3.91 0.90
C GLY A 43 7.17 -4.44 2.24
N VAL A 44 7.28 -3.51 3.18
CA VAL A 44 7.52 -3.81 4.60
C VAL A 44 6.34 -3.29 5.40
N GLN A 45 5.79 -4.14 6.25
CA GLN A 45 4.63 -3.82 7.07
C GLN A 45 4.98 -3.84 8.55
N PHE A 46 4.46 -2.86 9.27
CA PHE A 46 4.61 -2.70 10.71
C PHE A 46 3.20 -2.72 11.33
N ASP A 47 2.86 -3.78 12.03
CA ASP A 47 1.55 -3.91 12.66
C ASP A 47 1.31 -2.78 13.67
N PHE A 48 0.07 -2.30 13.81
CA PHE A 48 -0.27 -1.23 14.77
C PHE A 48 -0.09 -1.64 16.23
N GLY A 49 0.06 -2.95 16.50
CA GLY A 49 0.17 -3.48 17.84
C GLY A 49 -1.12 -3.38 18.68
N SER A 50 -2.21 -2.96 18.04
CA SER A 50 -3.50 -2.75 18.67
C SER A 50 -4.62 -3.42 17.89
N SER A 51 -5.68 -3.80 18.58
CA SER A 51 -6.91 -4.29 17.96
C SER A 51 -8.13 -3.70 18.66
N TRP A 52 -9.17 -3.45 17.87
CA TRP A 52 -10.42 -2.81 18.30
C TRP A 52 -11.61 -3.66 17.89
N PHE A 53 -12.77 -3.41 18.49
CA PHE A 53 -14.04 -4.06 18.17
C PHE A 53 -13.95 -5.60 18.18
N GLN A 54 -13.26 -6.14 19.18
CA GLN A 54 -13.09 -7.59 19.33
C GLN A 54 -14.44 -8.25 19.67
N SER A 55 -14.78 -9.30 18.96
CA SER A 55 -16.00 -10.07 19.13
C SER A 55 -15.78 -11.54 18.74
N SER A 56 -16.81 -12.37 18.89
CA SER A 56 -16.78 -13.75 18.38
C SER A 56 -16.75 -13.85 16.85
N VAL A 57 -17.05 -12.76 16.13
CA VAL A 57 -17.04 -12.70 14.66
C VAL A 57 -15.68 -12.29 14.13
N GLY A 58 -14.95 -11.42 14.83
CA GLY A 58 -13.66 -10.92 14.38
C GLY A 58 -13.21 -9.69 15.16
N ARG A 59 -12.20 -9.03 14.63
CA ARG A 59 -11.59 -7.83 15.20
C ARG A 59 -11.10 -6.87 14.11
N LEU A 60 -11.05 -5.59 14.42
CA LEU A 60 -10.36 -4.59 13.61
C LEU A 60 -8.92 -4.47 14.11
N THR A 61 -7.96 -4.47 13.21
CA THR A 61 -6.53 -4.24 13.43
C THR A 61 -5.96 -3.44 12.27
N GLY A 62 -4.65 -3.40 12.09
CA GLY A 62 -4.04 -2.76 10.93
C GLY A 62 -2.52 -2.71 11.01
N TYR A 63 -1.95 -2.08 10.00
CA TYR A 63 -0.50 -1.95 9.83
C TYR A 63 -0.14 -0.71 9.01
N TRP A 64 1.08 -0.25 9.15
CA TRP A 64 1.72 0.66 8.20
C TRP A 64 2.37 -0.16 7.10
N ASP A 65 2.12 0.19 5.84
CA ASP A 65 2.75 -0.42 4.66
C ASP A 65 3.66 0.60 3.99
N ALA A 66 4.96 0.32 3.99
CA ALA A 66 5.93 1.05 3.17
C ALA A 66 6.25 0.18 1.95
N GLY A 67 5.96 0.66 0.76
CA GLY A 67 6.05 -0.12 -0.46
C GLY A 67 6.84 0.54 -1.56
N TYR A 68 7.55 -0.27 -2.32
CA TYR A 68 8.17 0.05 -3.59
C TYR A 68 7.46 -0.71 -4.70
N THR A 69 7.07 -0.03 -5.77
CA THR A 69 6.44 -0.64 -6.94
C THR A 69 7.25 -0.31 -8.19
N TYR A 70 7.58 -1.34 -8.95
CA TYR A 70 8.05 -1.26 -10.32
C TYR A 70 6.84 -1.39 -11.25
N TRP A 71 6.71 -0.47 -12.17
CA TRP A 71 5.70 -0.42 -13.22
C TRP A 71 6.39 -0.75 -14.52
N GLU A 72 6.02 -1.85 -15.14
CA GLU A 72 6.54 -2.22 -16.44
C GLU A 72 6.06 -1.21 -17.50
N GLY A 73 6.86 -0.97 -18.49
CA GLY A 73 6.53 -0.09 -19.61
C GLY A 73 6.26 -0.90 -20.86
N ASP A 74 5.20 -0.54 -21.59
CA ASP A 74 4.90 -1.04 -22.93
C ASP A 74 4.85 0.13 -23.92
N GLU A 75 3.94 1.09 -23.70
CA GLU A 75 3.85 2.32 -24.49
C GLU A 75 4.79 3.43 -23.97
N THR A 76 5.05 3.42 -22.65
CA THR A 76 6.00 4.34 -22.01
C THR A 76 7.19 3.59 -21.44
N SER A 77 8.22 4.31 -21.00
CA SER A 77 9.32 3.69 -20.26
C SER A 77 8.84 3.18 -18.91
N ALA A 78 9.41 2.04 -18.46
CA ALA A 78 9.18 1.56 -17.11
C ALA A 78 9.50 2.63 -16.06
N THR A 79 8.76 2.62 -14.96
CA THR A 79 8.91 3.61 -13.90
C THR A 79 8.76 3.00 -12.51
N HIS A 80 8.99 3.81 -11.48
CA HIS A 80 9.01 3.39 -10.09
C HIS A 80 8.13 4.29 -9.23
N SER A 81 7.60 3.71 -8.14
CA SER A 81 6.94 4.49 -7.09
C SER A 81 7.28 3.98 -5.70
N LEU A 82 7.24 4.89 -4.74
CA LEU A 82 7.31 4.59 -3.31
C LEU A 82 6.00 5.01 -2.67
N SER A 83 5.52 4.25 -1.69
CA SER A 83 4.30 4.61 -0.97
C SER A 83 4.40 4.34 0.52
N LEU A 84 3.57 5.03 1.28
CA LEU A 84 3.38 4.82 2.71
C LEU A 84 1.89 4.93 3.04
N THR A 85 1.31 3.81 3.50
CA THR A 85 -0.14 3.70 3.68
C THR A 85 -0.48 3.05 5.02
N PRO A 86 -1.26 3.72 5.88
CA PRO A 86 -1.94 3.07 6.99
C PRO A 86 -3.09 2.23 6.44
N VAL A 87 -3.10 0.95 6.80
CA VAL A 87 -4.10 -0.02 6.32
C VAL A 87 -4.85 -0.59 7.53
N PHE A 88 -6.17 -0.46 7.52
CA PHE A 88 -7.06 -1.09 8.47
C PHE A 88 -7.49 -2.46 7.95
N VAL A 89 -7.52 -3.44 8.83
CA VAL A 89 -7.83 -4.84 8.51
C VAL A 89 -8.93 -5.33 9.45
N TYR A 90 -10.04 -5.77 8.89
CA TYR A 90 -11.00 -6.55 9.64
C TYR A 90 -10.69 -8.03 9.45
N GLU A 91 -10.14 -8.63 10.51
CA GLU A 91 -9.79 -10.06 10.56
C GLU A 91 -10.97 -10.83 11.16
N PHE A 92 -11.56 -11.74 10.38
CA PHE A 92 -12.63 -12.61 10.86
C PHE A 92 -12.07 -13.69 11.79
N ALA A 93 -12.91 -14.16 12.71
CA ALA A 93 -12.57 -15.28 13.58
C ALA A 93 -12.33 -16.55 12.75
N GLY A 94 -11.38 -17.36 13.18
CA GLY A 94 -11.01 -18.62 12.56
C GLY A 94 -9.86 -19.27 13.31
N ASP A 95 -9.75 -20.59 13.26
CA ASP A 95 -8.71 -21.32 13.97
C ASP A 95 -7.38 -21.30 13.20
N SER A 96 -7.29 -22.05 12.10
CA SER A 96 -6.07 -22.18 11.29
C SER A 96 -6.02 -21.21 10.12
N VAL A 97 -7.18 -20.76 9.65
CA VAL A 97 -7.31 -19.81 8.54
C VAL A 97 -8.28 -18.71 8.95
N LYS A 98 -7.85 -17.47 8.79
CA LYS A 98 -8.64 -16.27 9.11
C LYS A 98 -8.82 -15.44 7.85
N PRO A 99 -10.04 -15.38 7.31
CA PRO A 99 -10.35 -14.43 6.24
C PRO A 99 -10.18 -13.00 6.74
N TYR A 100 -9.85 -12.09 5.85
CA TYR A 100 -9.80 -10.66 6.18
C TYR A 100 -10.23 -9.78 5.01
N LEU A 101 -10.63 -8.57 5.36
CA LEU A 101 -10.80 -7.44 4.46
C LEU A 101 -9.85 -6.33 4.88
N GLU A 102 -9.30 -5.61 3.93
CA GLU A 102 -8.43 -4.47 4.20
C GLU A 102 -8.85 -3.23 3.43
N ALA A 103 -8.64 -2.06 4.04
CA ALA A 103 -8.80 -0.76 3.40
C ALA A 103 -7.76 0.21 3.94
N GLY A 104 -7.29 1.10 3.09
CA GLY A 104 -6.31 2.11 3.50
C GLY A 104 -6.30 3.30 2.55
N ILE A 105 -5.91 4.44 3.08
CA ILE A 105 -5.63 5.65 2.31
C ILE A 105 -4.26 6.15 2.74
N GLY A 106 -3.36 6.28 1.78
CA GLY A 106 -1.98 6.70 2.00
C GLY A 106 -1.48 7.66 0.95
N VAL A 107 -0.17 7.73 0.83
CA VAL A 107 0.51 8.61 -0.12
C VAL A 107 1.54 7.83 -0.92
N ALA A 108 1.77 8.27 -2.15
CA ALA A 108 2.79 7.72 -3.02
C ALA A 108 3.55 8.83 -3.75
N ALA A 109 4.80 8.50 -4.10
CA ALA A 109 5.65 9.34 -4.93
C ALA A 109 6.08 8.53 -6.14
N PHE A 110 5.72 9.02 -7.32
CA PHE A 110 6.05 8.43 -8.61
C PHE A 110 7.26 9.13 -9.23
N GLU A 111 8.13 8.37 -9.86
CA GLU A 111 9.25 8.90 -10.62
C GLU A 111 8.76 9.59 -11.91
N SER A 112 7.85 8.94 -12.65
CA SER A 112 7.20 9.50 -13.83
C SER A 112 5.79 10.02 -13.51
N THR A 113 5.38 11.07 -14.19
CA THR A 113 4.01 11.61 -14.14
C THR A 113 3.15 11.14 -15.32
N GLU A 114 3.67 10.24 -16.14
CA GLU A 114 2.95 9.57 -17.23
C GLU A 114 3.31 8.08 -17.22
N ILE A 115 2.29 7.23 -17.21
CA ILE A 115 2.40 5.76 -17.21
C ILE A 115 1.35 5.24 -18.19
N GLU A 116 1.78 4.57 -19.26
CA GLU A 116 0.91 3.92 -20.24
C GLU A 116 -0.23 4.83 -20.74
N GLY A 117 0.14 6.06 -21.12
CA GLY A 117 -0.81 7.07 -21.60
C GLY A 117 -1.62 7.77 -20.51
N LYS A 118 -1.58 7.32 -19.25
CA LYS A 118 -2.22 7.98 -18.11
C LYS A 118 -1.35 9.12 -17.60
N LYS A 119 -1.89 10.32 -17.59
CA LYS A 119 -1.20 11.53 -17.11
C LYS A 119 -1.58 11.83 -15.67
N LEU A 120 -0.69 11.53 -14.76
CA LEU A 120 -0.90 11.68 -13.31
C LEU A 120 -0.82 13.14 -12.83
N GLY A 121 -0.23 14.03 -13.64
CA GLY A 121 -0.13 15.47 -13.38
C GLY A 121 0.86 15.87 -12.30
N SER A 122 1.16 15.01 -11.32
CA SER A 122 2.18 15.24 -10.29
C SER A 122 2.84 13.94 -9.87
N SER A 123 4.08 14.02 -9.36
CA SER A 123 4.75 12.88 -8.73
C SER A 123 4.07 12.44 -7.43
N PHE A 124 3.41 13.36 -6.72
CA PHE A 124 2.64 13.06 -5.52
C PHE A 124 1.26 12.54 -5.91
N GLN A 125 0.87 11.39 -5.34
CA GLN A 125 -0.44 10.79 -5.47
C GLN A 125 -0.95 10.34 -4.10
N PHE A 126 -2.26 10.29 -3.92
CA PHE A 126 -2.88 9.48 -2.87
C PHE A 126 -2.91 8.03 -3.33
N GLU A 127 -2.78 7.11 -2.38
CA GLU A 127 -2.94 5.66 -2.58
C GLU A 127 -4.20 5.22 -1.86
N ASP A 128 -5.26 4.88 -2.60
CA ASP A 128 -6.48 4.30 -2.07
C ASP A 128 -6.45 2.79 -2.28
N ARG A 129 -6.63 2.02 -1.19
CA ARG A 129 -6.45 0.56 -1.21
C ARG A 129 -7.67 -0.15 -0.67
N LEU A 130 -8.08 -1.21 -1.38
CA LEU A 130 -9.02 -2.22 -0.90
C LEU A 130 -8.44 -3.60 -1.18
N GLY A 131 -8.68 -4.54 -0.28
CA GLY A 131 -8.22 -5.91 -0.46
C GLY A 131 -8.98 -6.92 0.38
N ALA A 132 -8.76 -8.18 0.06
CA ALA A 132 -9.27 -9.32 0.80
C ALA A 132 -8.29 -10.48 0.70
N GLY A 133 -8.27 -11.34 1.71
CA GLY A 133 -7.38 -12.49 1.68
C GLY A 133 -7.61 -13.45 2.83
N LEU A 134 -6.65 -14.35 2.96
CA LEU A 134 -6.60 -15.39 3.97
C LEU A 134 -5.27 -15.29 4.72
N ARG A 135 -5.34 -15.27 6.03
CA ARG A 135 -4.20 -15.36 6.95
C ARG A 135 -4.13 -16.74 7.52
N PHE A 136 -2.97 -17.38 7.44
CA PHE A 136 -2.70 -18.72 7.91
C PHE A 136 -1.93 -18.71 9.23
N ALA A 137 -1.95 -19.83 9.94
CA ALA A 137 -1.07 -20.04 11.07
C ALA A 137 0.41 -19.85 10.64
N GLY A 138 1.24 -19.26 11.53
CA GLY A 138 2.62 -18.92 11.20
C GLY A 138 2.82 -17.56 10.53
N GLY A 139 1.75 -16.75 10.40
CA GLY A 139 1.85 -15.36 9.91
C GLY A 139 1.92 -15.21 8.37
N HIS A 140 1.73 -16.31 7.65
CA HIS A 140 1.62 -16.27 6.19
C HIS A 140 0.26 -15.73 5.76
N GLU A 141 0.24 -14.97 4.66
CA GLU A 141 -0.98 -14.37 4.15
C GLU A 141 -0.96 -14.36 2.62
N VAL A 142 -2.10 -14.68 2.02
CA VAL A 142 -2.33 -14.57 0.58
C VAL A 142 -3.60 -13.78 0.36
N GLY A 143 -3.57 -12.83 -0.56
CA GLY A 143 -4.74 -12.01 -0.84
C GLY A 143 -4.71 -11.36 -2.22
N ILE A 144 -5.81 -10.71 -2.52
CA ILE A 144 -5.96 -9.84 -3.68
C ILE A 144 -6.10 -8.40 -3.21
N ARG A 145 -5.64 -7.47 -4.02
CA ARG A 145 -5.63 -6.04 -3.69
C ARG A 145 -5.90 -5.21 -4.93
N ALA A 146 -6.77 -4.23 -4.80
CA ALA A 146 -6.96 -3.15 -5.75
C ALA A 146 -6.41 -1.87 -5.13
N ILE A 147 -5.55 -1.18 -5.87
CA ILE A 147 -4.99 0.10 -5.45
C ILE A 147 -5.26 1.11 -6.55
N HIS A 148 -5.80 2.26 -6.17
CA HIS A 148 -5.97 3.42 -7.04
C HIS A 148 -5.02 4.53 -6.61
N TYR A 149 -4.37 5.16 -7.58
CA TYR A 149 -3.50 6.30 -7.36
C TYR A 149 -4.06 7.52 -8.09
N SER A 150 -4.22 8.62 -7.38
CA SER A 150 -4.63 9.90 -7.97
C SER A 150 -4.15 11.07 -7.12
N ASN A 151 -4.03 12.25 -7.72
CA ASN A 151 -3.67 13.45 -6.97
C ASN A 151 -4.89 14.20 -6.39
N ALA A 152 -6.08 13.58 -6.40
CA ALA A 152 -7.35 14.17 -5.94
C ALA A 152 -7.69 15.52 -6.58
N GLY A 153 -7.22 15.78 -7.79
CA GLY A 153 -7.43 17.05 -8.50
C GLY A 153 -6.57 18.22 -8.00
N LEU A 154 -5.54 17.97 -7.18
CA LEU A 154 -4.59 19.01 -6.75
C LEU A 154 -3.80 19.58 -7.92
N LYS A 155 -3.65 18.82 -9.00
CA LYS A 155 -3.00 19.21 -10.23
C LYS A 155 -3.63 18.52 -11.43
N ASN A 156 -3.81 19.23 -12.54
CA ASN A 156 -4.30 18.69 -13.80
C ASN A 156 -3.12 18.43 -14.77
N PRO A 157 -3.24 17.39 -15.62
CA PRO A 157 -4.28 16.36 -15.64
C PRO A 157 -4.20 15.43 -14.41
N ASN A 158 -5.26 14.64 -14.16
CA ASN A 158 -5.34 13.66 -13.08
C ASN A 158 -6.16 12.45 -13.57
N ASP A 159 -5.58 11.67 -14.47
CA ASP A 159 -6.25 10.51 -15.06
C ASP A 159 -6.37 9.36 -14.04
N GLY A 160 -5.48 9.35 -13.04
CA GLY A 160 -5.35 8.25 -12.10
C GLY A 160 -4.77 6.99 -12.75
N ILE A 161 -4.36 6.03 -11.91
CA ILE A 161 -3.94 4.70 -12.37
C ILE A 161 -4.28 3.66 -11.30
N GLU A 162 -4.73 2.48 -11.75
CA GLU A 162 -5.06 1.36 -10.88
C GLU A 162 -4.01 0.25 -11.00
N SER A 163 -3.86 -0.52 -9.91
CA SER A 163 -3.13 -1.79 -9.89
C SER A 163 -3.98 -2.85 -9.20
N TYR A 164 -4.23 -3.96 -9.88
CA TYR A 164 -4.92 -5.14 -9.35
C TYR A 164 -3.91 -6.25 -9.16
N ALA A 165 -3.70 -6.68 -7.93
CA ALA A 165 -2.59 -7.56 -7.59
C ALA A 165 -3.01 -8.76 -6.73
N VAL A 166 -2.29 -9.85 -6.88
CA VAL A 166 -2.18 -10.92 -5.88
C VAL A 166 -0.96 -10.61 -5.04
N HIS A 167 -1.08 -10.73 -3.73
CA HIS A 167 0.03 -10.51 -2.81
C HIS A 167 0.22 -11.69 -1.85
N TYR A 168 1.45 -11.80 -1.38
CA TYR A 168 1.86 -12.72 -0.34
C TYR A 168 2.60 -11.95 0.74
N ARG A 169 2.31 -12.26 2.02
CA ARG A 169 2.99 -11.74 3.20
C ARG A 169 3.63 -12.86 3.98
N MET A 170 4.81 -12.58 4.48
CA MET A 170 5.54 -13.45 5.40
C MET A 170 5.92 -12.65 6.65
N ALA A 171 5.61 -13.20 7.82
CA ALA A 171 6.06 -12.67 9.11
C ALA A 171 7.53 -13.08 9.37
N PHE A 172 8.29 -12.17 9.99
CA PHE A 172 9.65 -12.42 10.49
C PHE A 172 9.70 -12.31 11.99
#